data_d47338cfb835ce34fe63a2befcd869eb
#
_entry.id   d47338cfb835ce34fe63a2befcd869eb
#
_cell.length_a   1.000
_cell.length_b   1.000
_cell.length_c   1.000
_cell.angle_alpha   90.00
_cell.angle_beta   90.00
_cell.angle_gamma   90.00
#
_symmetry.space_group_name_H-M   'P 1'
#
loop_
_entity.id
_entity.type
_entity.pdbx_description
1 polymer ?
#
loop_
_entity_poly.entity_id
_entity_poly.type
_entity_poly.pdbx_seq_one_letter_code
_entity_poly.pdbx_strand_id
1 'polypeptide(L)'
;MRAGPLGVLLLGAMCAAASPVSAEQAGSGIVRVVGDRLNLVIALEGATPVEWRACHPSCTNADAGTGTAVWLIGAGDPAIRLVVRDLDPPLDLQGLRFSVSLTEDERARIATFQADLPVPGVRLVKSFEVSRDGYEVVMTARMIGPNAAAFMSGRRLTLELGAVRGLAPPPAAGFAAMLERMSRVIVAGRVRTVRDDSREPKTLRPGDWVGFRSRFWALLVRSDGAGDLEAQPGASAPLALTEERGRLSWRDTFYAGPLEHATLTRADPRLGRLLFSGLWLWLRPLSFGLLFLLRGLTELIGHPGFAIIALAVSVKILLLPLTIVAERLQEQVNATQARLQPGIDAIKAAYRGEERTRRTIALYREHGVHPLYTLKSLAGFMIQLPVFIAVFDMLAENFDLQHQSFAWIRDLSRPDALAGLPVCVPFFGCDLNLLPFLMSGVSLATLLRFRSSVLTPPLVRRQRRNLMAITALFFLLFYTFPAGMVLYWTSTNSFQLLSQELGRLWHRA
;
A
#
# COMPACT_ATOMS: atom_id res chain seq x y z
N MET A 1 -8.20 -64.56 45.31
CA MET A 1 -6.71 -64.74 45.28
C MET A 1 -6.10 -63.79 44.29
N ARG A 2 -5.13 -63.03 44.73
CA ARG A 2 -4.12 -62.17 44.08
C ARG A 2 -4.58 -60.82 43.57
N ALA A 3 -4.25 -59.83 44.36
CA ALA A 3 -4.13 -58.41 44.04
C ALA A 3 -2.94 -58.14 43.12
N GLY A 4 -3.06 -57.16 42.25
CA GLY A 4 -1.99 -56.57 41.42
C GLY A 4 -2.06 -55.01 41.51
N PRO A 5 -0.95 -54.30 41.52
CA PRO A 5 -0.84 -53.03 42.15
C PRO A 5 -1.23 -51.82 41.32
N LEU A 6 -1.62 -50.75 42.05
CA LEU A 6 -1.84 -49.39 41.58
C LEU A 6 -0.58 -48.82 40.88
N GLY A 7 -0.73 -48.42 39.66
CA GLY A 7 0.21 -47.54 38.96
C GLY A 7 -0.06 -46.07 39.29
N VAL A 8 0.81 -45.44 40.06
CA VAL A 8 0.83 -44.00 40.31
C VAL A 8 1.36 -43.29 39.05
N LEU A 9 0.46 -42.59 38.36
CA LEU A 9 0.85 -41.65 37.27
C LEU A 9 1.39 -40.37 37.92
N LEU A 10 2.71 -40.24 37.94
CA LEU A 10 3.41 -38.98 38.16
C LEU A 10 3.14 -38.04 36.98
N LEU A 11 2.28 -37.05 37.18
CA LEU A 11 2.20 -35.86 36.34
C LEU A 11 3.50 -35.06 36.57
N GLY A 12 4.47 -35.25 35.69
CA GLY A 12 5.61 -34.34 35.57
C GLY A 12 5.13 -33.02 35.02
N ALA A 13 5.02 -32.01 35.87
CA ALA A 13 4.92 -30.63 35.46
C ALA A 13 6.22 -30.25 34.74
N MET A 14 6.18 -30.22 33.39
CA MET A 14 7.20 -29.55 32.61
C MET A 14 7.05 -28.03 32.83
N CYS A 15 7.76 -27.52 33.84
CA CYS A 15 8.11 -26.11 33.88
C CYS A 15 8.95 -25.86 32.59
N ALA A 16 8.32 -25.26 31.57
CA ALA A 16 9.04 -24.64 30.51
C ALA A 16 9.90 -23.53 31.12
N ALA A 17 11.17 -23.81 31.28
CA ALA A 17 12.15 -22.82 31.68
C ALA A 17 12.11 -21.70 30.61
N ALA A 18 11.58 -20.56 30.97
CA ALA A 18 11.72 -19.33 30.20
C ALA A 18 13.23 -19.09 30.06
N SER A 19 13.73 -19.19 28.85
CA SER A 19 15.12 -18.87 28.54
C SER A 19 15.38 -17.43 29.00
N PRO A 20 16.45 -17.19 29.76
CA PRO A 20 16.76 -15.83 30.18
C PRO A 20 17.01 -14.99 28.95
N VAL A 21 16.35 -13.82 28.87
CA VAL A 21 16.63 -12.78 27.88
C VAL A 21 18.13 -12.57 27.93
N SER A 22 18.80 -12.92 26.85
CA SER A 22 20.22 -12.66 26.71
C SER A 22 20.42 -11.16 26.76
N ALA A 23 20.82 -10.65 27.92
CA ALA A 23 21.41 -9.33 28.08
C ALA A 23 22.79 -9.35 27.38
N GLU A 24 22.79 -9.71 26.09
CA GLU A 24 24.00 -9.78 25.30
C GLU A 24 24.40 -8.36 24.94
N GLN A 25 25.49 -7.93 25.57
CA GLN A 25 26.33 -6.79 25.21
C GLN A 25 26.00 -5.41 25.80
N ALA A 26 25.89 -5.29 27.11
CA ALA A 26 26.12 -3.98 27.76
C ALA A 26 27.54 -3.41 27.48
N GLY A 27 28.45 -4.22 26.94
CA GLY A 27 29.82 -3.80 26.55
C GLY A 27 29.90 -3.09 25.18
N SER A 28 28.90 -3.24 24.29
CA SER A 28 28.89 -2.66 22.94
C SER A 28 28.17 -1.32 22.80
N GLY A 29 27.63 -0.78 23.90
CA GLY A 29 26.90 0.49 23.86
C GLY A 29 25.49 0.40 23.23
N ILE A 30 24.98 -0.80 23.01
CA ILE A 30 23.64 -1.05 22.42
C ILE A 30 22.86 -2.07 23.26
N VAL A 31 21.55 -1.98 23.19
CA VAL A 31 20.58 -2.90 23.83
C VAL A 31 19.63 -3.44 22.78
N ARG A 32 19.43 -4.75 22.73
CA ARG A 32 18.49 -5.41 21.82
C ARG A 32 17.22 -5.78 22.55
N VAL A 33 16.08 -5.37 22.03
CA VAL A 33 14.74 -5.75 22.49
C VAL A 33 14.06 -6.49 21.35
N VAL A 34 13.88 -7.81 21.53
CA VAL A 34 13.41 -8.71 20.47
C VAL A 34 11.98 -9.12 20.78
N GLY A 35 11.03 -8.76 19.92
CA GLY A 35 9.67 -9.30 19.90
C GLY A 35 9.50 -10.32 18.76
N ASP A 36 8.34 -10.94 18.65
CA ASP A 36 8.09 -11.93 17.58
C ASP A 36 8.02 -11.29 16.21
N ARG A 37 7.56 -10.03 16.15
CA ARG A 37 7.35 -9.27 14.90
C ARG A 37 8.21 -8.02 14.78
N LEU A 38 8.82 -7.59 15.89
CA LEU A 38 9.66 -6.40 15.95
C LEU A 38 10.98 -6.71 16.64
N ASN A 39 12.08 -6.30 16.01
CA ASN A 39 13.39 -6.29 16.64
C ASN A 39 13.90 -4.86 16.69
N LEU A 40 14.17 -4.37 17.89
CA LEU A 40 14.61 -3.02 18.17
C LEU A 40 16.01 -3.04 18.77
N VAL A 41 16.94 -2.29 18.19
CA VAL A 41 18.27 -2.06 18.74
C VAL A 41 18.36 -0.60 19.15
N ILE A 42 18.65 -0.36 20.43
CA ILE A 42 18.67 0.97 21.03
C ILE A 42 20.09 1.26 21.49
N ALA A 43 20.64 2.41 21.09
CA ALA A 43 21.93 2.85 21.58
C ALA A 43 21.82 3.36 23.02
N LEU A 44 22.82 3.09 23.86
CA LEU A 44 22.92 3.67 25.21
C LEU A 44 23.18 5.18 25.18
N GLU A 45 23.81 5.66 24.12
CA GLU A 45 23.94 7.09 23.85
C GLU A 45 22.64 7.63 23.25
N GLY A 46 22.04 8.59 23.91
CA GLY A 46 20.74 9.16 23.55
C GLY A 46 19.53 8.30 23.86
N ALA A 47 19.70 7.02 24.23
CA ALA A 47 18.63 6.02 24.32
C ALA A 47 17.71 6.09 23.11
N THR A 48 18.29 5.96 21.91
CA THR A 48 17.58 6.10 20.61
C THR A 48 17.65 4.80 19.81
N PRO A 49 16.56 4.41 19.14
CA PRO A 49 16.59 3.29 18.20
C PRO A 49 17.58 3.57 17.04
N VAL A 50 18.55 2.70 16.88
CA VAL A 50 19.54 2.73 15.79
C VAL A 50 19.24 1.69 14.71
N GLU A 51 18.52 0.63 15.10
CA GLU A 51 17.97 -0.35 14.17
C GLU A 51 16.54 -0.70 14.59
N TRP A 52 15.66 -0.77 13.63
CA TRP A 52 14.28 -1.19 13.85
C TRP A 52 13.84 -2.06 12.69
N ARG A 53 13.69 -3.34 12.95
CA ARG A 53 13.24 -4.33 11.99
C ARG A 53 11.81 -4.75 12.29
N ALA A 54 10.95 -4.72 11.29
CA ALA A 54 9.60 -5.27 11.35
C ALA A 54 9.50 -6.49 10.43
N CYS A 55 8.83 -7.53 10.89
CA CYS A 55 8.70 -8.82 10.21
C CYS A 55 7.24 -9.27 10.14
N HIS A 56 6.89 -10.01 9.08
CA HIS A 56 5.55 -10.56 8.93
C HIS A 56 5.63 -12.00 8.34
N PRO A 57 4.92 -13.01 8.85
CA PRO A 57 4.08 -12.97 10.06
C PRO A 57 4.89 -12.88 11.38
N SER A 58 6.15 -13.31 11.37
CA SER A 58 7.10 -13.20 12.48
C SER A 58 8.53 -13.05 11.96
N CYS A 59 9.46 -12.64 12.84
CA CYS A 59 10.87 -12.53 12.49
C CYS A 59 11.49 -13.91 12.26
N THR A 60 11.07 -14.93 12.99
CA THR A 60 11.50 -16.32 12.77
C THR A 60 11.11 -16.82 11.38
N ASN A 61 9.88 -16.55 10.92
CA ASN A 61 9.44 -16.90 9.57
C ASN A 61 10.21 -16.12 8.50
N ALA A 62 10.45 -14.83 8.72
CA ALA A 62 11.23 -14.01 7.79
C ALA A 62 12.67 -14.49 7.66
N ASP A 63 13.30 -14.89 8.76
CA ASP A 63 14.66 -15.46 8.76
C ASP A 63 14.73 -16.84 8.09
N ALA A 64 13.64 -17.62 8.19
CA ALA A 64 13.50 -18.89 7.50
C ALA A 64 13.12 -18.76 6.01
N GLY A 65 12.93 -17.53 5.49
CA GLY A 65 12.54 -17.28 4.10
C GLY A 65 11.06 -17.54 3.79
N THR A 66 10.23 -17.80 4.82
CA THR A 66 8.78 -18.03 4.69
C THR A 66 7.95 -16.79 5.07
N GLY A 67 8.60 -15.66 5.31
CA GLY A 67 7.97 -14.40 5.66
C GLY A 67 8.67 -13.20 5.04
N THR A 68 8.19 -12.02 5.36
CA THR A 68 8.73 -10.73 4.90
C THR A 68 9.29 -9.93 6.05
N ALA A 69 10.36 -9.18 5.81
CA ALA A 69 10.92 -8.24 6.78
C ALA A 69 11.36 -6.95 6.11
N VAL A 70 11.27 -5.87 6.87
CA VAL A 70 11.77 -4.56 6.47
C VAL A 70 12.57 -3.92 7.60
N TRP A 71 13.69 -3.30 7.27
CA TRP A 71 14.41 -2.43 8.17
C TRP A 71 13.79 -1.03 8.08
N LEU A 72 12.99 -0.66 9.07
CA LEU A 72 12.39 0.68 9.13
C LEU A 72 13.45 1.74 9.41
N ILE A 73 14.37 1.40 10.32
CA ILE A 73 15.55 2.19 10.68
C ILE A 73 16.76 1.31 10.48
N GLY A 74 17.72 1.76 9.71
CA GLY A 74 19.00 1.06 9.46
C GLY A 74 20.15 1.64 10.27
N ALA A 75 21.24 0.90 10.38
CA ALA A 75 22.42 1.32 11.09
C ALA A 75 22.95 2.68 10.58
N GLY A 76 23.20 3.60 11.50
CA GLY A 76 23.92 4.84 11.25
C GLY A 76 23.16 6.16 11.32
N ASP A 77 21.81 6.14 11.28
CA ASP A 77 21.01 7.38 11.47
C ASP A 77 20.03 7.22 12.64
N PRO A 78 20.18 7.99 13.72
CA PRO A 78 19.20 7.99 14.79
C PRO A 78 17.87 8.55 14.28
N ALA A 79 16.88 7.67 14.12
CA ALA A 79 15.60 8.05 13.53
C ALA A 79 14.59 8.63 14.53
N ILE A 80 14.88 8.55 15.83
CA ILE A 80 14.02 9.09 16.91
C ILE A 80 14.89 9.88 17.87
N ARG A 81 14.77 11.21 17.81
CA ARG A 81 15.54 12.14 18.64
C ARG A 81 14.61 12.92 19.54
N LEU A 82 15.05 13.19 20.78
CA LEU A 82 14.38 14.11 21.69
C LEU A 82 15.25 15.35 21.87
N VAL A 83 14.65 16.53 21.65
CA VAL A 83 15.30 17.82 21.75
C VAL A 83 14.47 18.73 22.65
N VAL A 84 15.08 19.33 23.66
CA VAL A 84 14.42 20.37 24.47
C VAL A 84 14.58 21.71 23.75
N ARG A 85 13.45 22.26 23.29
CA ARG A 85 13.36 23.57 22.63
C ARG A 85 13.24 24.70 23.63
N ASP A 86 13.29 25.90 23.10
CA ASP A 86 13.22 27.15 23.89
C ASP A 86 14.43 27.34 24.85
N LEU A 87 15.59 26.80 24.41
CA LEU A 87 16.94 27.01 24.93
C LEU A 87 17.83 27.55 23.80
N ASP A 88 18.85 28.29 24.11
CA ASP A 88 19.84 28.78 23.15
C ASP A 88 21.27 28.38 23.60
N PRO A 89 21.89 27.39 22.93
CA PRO A 89 21.32 26.52 21.88
C PRO A 89 20.28 25.53 22.44
N PRO A 90 19.41 24.96 21.58
CA PRO A 90 18.51 23.83 21.96
C PRO A 90 19.31 22.66 22.55
N LEU A 91 18.79 22.04 23.60
CA LEU A 91 19.48 20.92 24.25
C LEU A 91 19.12 19.60 23.50
N ASP A 92 20.11 19.08 22.78
CA ASP A 92 20.01 17.76 22.19
C ASP A 92 20.32 16.69 23.25
N LEU A 93 19.37 15.78 23.45
CA LEU A 93 19.49 14.71 24.44
C LEU A 93 20.23 13.47 23.90
N GLN A 94 20.70 13.50 22.64
CA GLN A 94 21.43 12.39 22.03
C GLN A 94 22.82 12.14 22.62
N GLY A 95 23.51 13.18 23.04
CA GLY A 95 24.85 13.04 23.65
C GLY A 95 24.85 12.49 25.08
N LEU A 96 23.68 12.23 25.67
CA LEU A 96 23.57 11.68 27.03
C LEU A 96 23.79 10.17 27.02
N ARG A 97 24.62 9.68 27.93
CA ARG A 97 24.80 8.24 28.15
C ARG A 97 23.84 7.74 29.22
N PHE A 98 23.04 6.75 28.86
CA PHE A 98 22.01 6.18 29.71
C PHE A 98 22.46 4.85 30.35
N SER A 99 22.06 4.65 31.61
CA SER A 99 21.98 3.32 32.23
C SER A 99 20.68 2.66 31.79
N VAL A 100 20.68 1.32 31.68
CA VAL A 100 19.53 0.54 31.20
C VAL A 100 19.14 -0.53 32.19
N SER A 101 17.85 -0.75 32.35
CA SER A 101 17.26 -1.92 33.02
C SER A 101 16.22 -2.55 32.07
N LEU A 102 16.24 -3.90 32.01
CA LEU A 102 15.30 -4.67 31.20
C LEU A 102 14.32 -5.38 32.13
N THR A 103 13.05 -5.29 31.82
CA THR A 103 11.98 -6.04 32.47
C THR A 103 11.12 -6.70 31.40
N GLU A 104 10.54 -7.84 31.75
CA GLU A 104 9.71 -8.61 30.85
C GLU A 104 8.35 -8.87 31.51
N ASP A 105 7.30 -8.62 30.76
CA ASP A 105 5.91 -8.92 31.13
C ASP A 105 5.33 -9.92 30.12
N GLU A 106 4.18 -10.51 30.42
CA GLU A 106 3.50 -11.46 29.54
C GLU A 106 3.18 -10.88 28.15
N ARG A 107 2.97 -9.56 28.07
CA ARG A 107 2.52 -8.85 26.85
C ARG A 107 3.59 -8.07 26.15
N ALA A 108 4.65 -7.67 26.87
CA ALA A 108 5.66 -6.77 26.34
C ALA A 108 7.03 -6.99 26.97
N ARG A 109 8.07 -6.55 26.27
CA ARG A 109 9.43 -6.37 26.76
C ARG A 109 9.70 -4.90 26.95
N ILE A 110 10.17 -4.52 28.14
CA ILE A 110 10.35 -3.12 28.53
C ILE A 110 11.82 -2.86 28.78
N ALA A 111 12.38 -1.92 28.01
CA ALA A 111 13.72 -1.38 28.25
C ALA A 111 13.58 0.02 28.85
N THR A 112 14.08 0.21 30.07
CA THR A 112 14.06 1.50 30.78
C THR A 112 15.45 2.07 30.86
N PHE A 113 15.62 3.29 30.33
CA PHE A 113 16.86 4.04 30.25
C PHE A 113 16.81 5.27 31.17
N GLN A 114 17.87 5.54 31.91
CA GLN A 114 17.94 6.69 32.84
C GLN A 114 19.26 7.43 32.66
N ALA A 115 19.20 8.74 32.60
CA ALA A 115 20.36 9.62 32.55
C ALA A 115 20.10 10.93 33.33
N ASP A 116 21.12 11.43 34.02
CA ASP A 116 21.07 12.75 34.61
C ASP A 116 21.37 13.80 33.51
N LEU A 117 20.56 14.86 33.48
CA LEU A 117 20.80 15.99 32.56
C LEU A 117 22.00 16.83 33.06
N PRO A 118 22.61 17.65 32.17
CA PRO A 118 23.63 18.61 32.57
C PRO A 118 23.04 19.78 33.40
N VAL A 119 21.91 19.52 34.05
CA VAL A 119 21.20 20.47 34.95
C VAL A 119 20.99 19.75 36.29
N PRO A 120 21.56 20.28 37.39
CA PRO A 120 21.49 19.64 38.70
C PRO A 120 20.05 19.32 39.12
N GLY A 121 19.82 18.10 39.59
CA GLY A 121 18.54 17.67 40.09
C GLY A 121 17.46 17.43 39.03
N VAL A 122 17.86 17.20 37.77
CA VAL A 122 16.98 16.82 36.68
C VAL A 122 17.47 15.52 36.06
N ARG A 123 16.63 14.51 35.99
CA ARG A 123 16.88 13.22 35.37
C ARG A 123 15.85 12.92 34.29
N LEU A 124 16.30 12.39 33.15
CA LEU A 124 15.44 11.87 32.11
C LEU A 124 15.33 10.36 32.26
N VAL A 125 14.10 9.86 32.28
CA VAL A 125 13.78 8.44 32.19
C VAL A 125 13.02 8.19 30.90
N LYS A 126 13.58 7.32 30.03
CA LYS A 126 12.93 6.84 28.79
C LYS A 126 12.62 5.37 28.94
N SER A 127 11.44 4.93 28.56
CA SER A 127 11.13 3.51 28.47
C SER A 127 10.56 3.17 27.11
N PHE A 128 10.97 2.01 26.58
CA PHE A 128 10.42 1.42 25.37
C PHE A 128 9.75 0.10 25.74
N GLU A 129 8.45 0.06 25.55
CA GLU A 129 7.63 -1.11 25.74
C GLU A 129 7.33 -1.69 24.34
N VAL A 130 7.96 -2.82 24.02
CA VAL A 130 7.85 -3.51 22.73
C VAL A 130 6.83 -4.64 22.87
N SER A 131 5.76 -4.60 22.10
CA SER A 131 4.74 -5.66 22.07
C SER A 131 5.38 -6.99 21.65
N ARG A 132 4.99 -8.10 22.28
CA ARG A 132 5.45 -9.45 21.89
C ARG A 132 4.91 -9.86 20.53
N ASP A 133 3.58 -9.75 20.34
CA ASP A 133 2.87 -10.28 19.17
C ASP A 133 2.36 -9.18 18.23
N GLY A 134 2.64 -7.92 18.55
CA GLY A 134 2.14 -6.75 17.82
C GLY A 134 3.21 -6.03 17.04
N TYR A 135 2.78 -4.94 16.41
CA TYR A 135 3.63 -3.98 15.72
C TYR A 135 3.70 -2.64 16.45
N GLU A 136 3.38 -2.65 17.73
CA GLU A 136 3.33 -1.45 18.54
C GLU A 136 4.52 -1.37 19.47
N VAL A 137 5.07 -0.16 19.58
CA VAL A 137 6.10 0.20 20.56
C VAL A 137 5.61 1.45 21.27
N VAL A 138 5.53 1.38 22.60
CA VAL A 138 5.19 2.55 23.41
C VAL A 138 6.46 3.13 24.00
N MET A 139 6.78 4.36 23.62
CA MET A 139 7.85 5.13 24.23
C MET A 139 7.26 6.07 25.29
N THR A 140 7.78 6.00 26.51
CA THR A 140 7.48 6.99 27.53
C THR A 140 8.74 7.74 27.90
N ALA A 141 8.68 9.06 27.94
CA ALA A 141 9.76 9.91 28.41
C ALA A 141 9.27 10.73 29.60
N ARG A 142 10.04 10.78 30.69
CA ARG A 142 9.70 11.54 31.90
C ARG A 142 10.91 12.30 32.40
N MET A 143 10.71 13.59 32.69
CA MET A 143 11.66 14.42 33.43
C MET A 143 11.31 14.33 34.92
N ILE A 144 12.23 13.84 35.73
CA ILE A 144 12.03 13.64 37.19
C ILE A 144 13.12 14.36 37.99
N GLY A 145 12.83 14.67 39.22
CA GLY A 145 13.75 15.32 40.14
C GLY A 145 13.22 16.64 40.68
N PRO A 146 13.87 17.17 41.72
CA PRO A 146 13.39 18.37 42.43
C PRO A 146 13.33 19.61 41.53
N ASN A 147 14.19 19.71 40.51
CA ASN A 147 14.28 20.86 39.61
C ASN A 147 13.59 20.62 38.26
N ALA A 148 12.98 19.45 38.03
CA ALA A 148 12.40 19.10 36.74
C ALA A 148 11.28 20.05 36.29
N ALA A 149 10.37 20.44 37.20
CA ALA A 149 9.30 21.37 36.90
C ALA A 149 9.82 22.80 36.58
N ALA A 150 10.79 23.27 37.31
CA ALA A 150 11.44 24.56 37.07
C ALA A 150 12.21 24.51 35.73
N PHE A 151 12.92 23.43 35.46
CA PHE A 151 13.63 23.25 34.18
C PHE A 151 12.69 23.24 32.97
N MET A 152 11.56 22.55 33.04
CA MET A 152 10.60 22.47 31.91
C MET A 152 9.66 23.70 31.84
N SER A 153 9.66 24.60 32.85
CA SER A 153 8.84 25.80 32.83
C SER A 153 9.15 26.65 31.59
N GLY A 154 8.14 26.87 30.75
CA GLY A 154 8.28 27.64 29.51
C GLY A 154 8.95 26.88 28.35
N ARG A 155 9.45 25.66 28.53
CA ARG A 155 10.14 24.86 27.51
C ARG A 155 9.26 23.78 26.94
N ARG A 156 9.63 23.33 25.73
CA ARG A 156 8.92 22.26 25.00
C ARG A 156 9.87 21.12 24.67
N LEU A 157 9.36 19.91 24.68
CA LEU A 157 10.05 18.74 24.14
C LEU A 157 9.60 18.51 22.71
N THR A 158 10.56 18.29 21.81
CA THR A 158 10.32 17.92 20.42
C THR A 158 10.80 16.52 20.19
N LEU A 159 9.91 15.69 19.65
CA LEU A 159 10.22 14.38 19.10
C LEU A 159 10.53 14.56 17.60
N GLU A 160 11.76 14.33 17.21
CA GLU A 160 12.16 14.35 15.80
C GLU A 160 12.18 12.91 15.27
N LEU A 161 11.35 12.66 14.26
CA LEU A 161 11.38 11.44 13.46
C LEU A 161 12.30 11.70 12.28
N GLY A 162 13.48 11.11 12.30
CA GLY A 162 14.47 11.21 11.23
C GLY A 162 14.04 10.57 9.93
N ALA A 163 14.93 10.56 8.95
CA ALA A 163 14.69 9.91 7.66
C ALA A 163 14.53 8.40 7.84
N VAL A 164 13.37 7.87 7.48
CA VAL A 164 13.07 6.44 7.54
C VAL A 164 13.52 5.80 6.22
N ARG A 165 14.84 5.67 6.03
CA ARG A 165 15.43 5.19 4.76
C ARG A 165 15.00 3.78 4.39
N GLY A 166 14.73 2.92 5.36
CA GLY A 166 14.27 1.56 5.12
C GLY A 166 12.86 1.44 4.53
N LEU A 167 12.07 2.50 4.60
CA LEU A 167 10.79 2.60 3.89
C LEU A 167 10.95 3.15 2.47
N ALA A 168 12.14 3.62 2.09
CA ALA A 168 12.37 4.09 0.73
C ALA A 168 12.14 2.94 -0.26
N PRO A 169 11.33 3.14 -1.29
CA PRO A 169 11.05 2.10 -2.24
C PRO A 169 12.30 1.73 -3.05
N PRO A 170 12.40 0.47 -3.50
CA PRO A 170 13.44 0.10 -4.44
C PRO A 170 13.26 0.87 -5.76
N PRO A 171 14.35 1.08 -6.52
CA PRO A 171 14.24 1.69 -7.83
C PRO A 171 13.27 0.92 -8.71
N ALA A 172 12.28 1.59 -9.25
CA ALA A 172 11.28 1.02 -10.14
C ALA A 172 11.25 1.78 -11.46
N ALA A 173 11.03 1.06 -12.56
CA ALA A 173 10.97 1.63 -13.90
C ALA A 173 9.54 1.96 -14.34
N GLY A 174 9.39 2.86 -15.30
CA GLY A 174 8.15 3.18 -15.95
C GLY A 174 7.03 3.59 -14.99
N PHE A 175 5.84 3.10 -15.21
CA PHE A 175 4.67 3.40 -14.39
C PHE A 175 4.70 2.74 -13.01
N ALA A 176 5.46 1.66 -12.81
CA ALA A 176 5.64 1.05 -11.49
C ALA A 176 6.23 2.03 -10.47
N ALA A 177 7.09 2.96 -10.91
CA ALA A 177 7.63 4.01 -10.05
C ALA A 177 6.57 4.91 -9.41
N MET A 178 5.36 4.98 -9.99
CA MET A 178 4.23 5.71 -9.41
C MET A 178 3.61 4.99 -8.20
N LEU A 179 3.71 3.67 -8.17
CA LEU A 179 3.22 2.84 -7.06
C LEU A 179 4.23 2.78 -5.92
N GLU A 180 5.52 2.79 -6.27
CA GLU A 180 6.63 2.70 -5.32
C GLU A 180 7.00 4.09 -4.79
N ARG A 181 6.18 4.62 -3.88
CA ARG A 181 6.40 5.95 -3.29
C ARG A 181 6.30 5.90 -1.78
N MET A 182 7.24 6.54 -1.13
CA MET A 182 7.10 6.87 0.28
C MET A 182 6.34 8.19 0.43
N SER A 183 5.46 8.26 1.39
CA SER A 183 4.70 9.47 1.70
C SER A 183 4.59 9.70 3.20
N ARG A 184 4.52 10.97 3.57
CA ARG A 184 4.23 11.40 4.94
C ARG A 184 2.72 11.56 5.08
N VAL A 185 2.16 11.02 6.14
CA VAL A 185 0.71 10.97 6.34
C VAL A 185 0.32 11.44 7.74
N ILE A 186 -0.86 12.05 7.83
CA ILE A 186 -1.57 12.34 9.06
C ILE A 186 -2.89 11.58 9.01
N VAL A 187 -3.16 10.76 10.04
CA VAL A 187 -4.41 10.03 10.20
C VAL A 187 -5.16 10.61 11.38
N ALA A 188 -6.05 11.52 11.08
CA ALA A 188 -6.99 12.12 12.01
C ALA A 188 -8.41 11.60 11.70
N GLY A 189 -9.42 12.45 11.65
CA GLY A 189 -10.72 12.09 11.10
C GLY A 189 -10.68 11.60 9.64
N ARG A 190 -9.68 12.07 8.87
CA ARG A 190 -9.37 11.65 7.48
C ARG A 190 -7.86 11.44 7.33
N VAL A 191 -7.47 10.61 6.36
CA VAL A 191 -6.06 10.49 5.97
C VAL A 191 -5.69 11.66 5.08
N ARG A 192 -4.62 12.35 5.42
CA ARG A 192 -4.05 13.46 4.64
C ARG A 192 -2.58 13.18 4.38
N THR A 193 -2.16 13.37 3.15
CA THR A 193 -0.73 13.37 2.81
C THR A 193 -0.15 14.74 3.14
N VAL A 194 0.98 14.76 3.83
CA VAL A 194 1.74 15.99 4.09
C VAL A 194 2.49 16.34 2.81
N ARG A 195 2.17 17.49 2.21
CA ARG A 195 2.84 17.96 1.00
C ARG A 195 4.26 18.43 1.32
N ASP A 196 5.15 18.20 0.38
CA ASP A 196 6.58 18.55 0.53
C ASP A 196 6.85 20.06 0.59
N ASP A 197 5.91 20.88 0.12
CA ASP A 197 6.02 22.34 0.08
C ASP A 197 5.40 23.06 1.28
N SER A 198 4.70 22.34 2.16
CA SER A 198 4.05 22.96 3.32
C SER A 198 5.06 23.20 4.45
N ARG A 199 5.47 24.45 4.63
CA ARG A 199 6.31 24.92 5.76
C ARG A 199 5.48 25.30 7.00
N GLU A 200 4.17 25.40 6.88
CA GLU A 200 3.31 25.78 7.99
C GLU A 200 3.19 24.62 8.98
N PRO A 201 3.42 24.87 10.27
CA PRO A 201 3.20 23.88 11.32
C PRO A 201 1.71 23.47 11.33
N LYS A 202 1.46 22.18 11.49
CA LYS A 202 0.09 21.63 11.57
C LYS A 202 -0.15 21.20 13.00
N THR A 203 -1.13 21.80 13.64
CA THR A 203 -1.56 21.38 14.98
C THR A 203 -2.21 20.01 14.91
N LEU A 204 -1.66 19.07 15.67
CA LEU A 204 -2.19 17.73 15.87
C LEU A 204 -3.02 17.72 17.15
N ARG A 205 -4.11 16.95 17.11
CA ARG A 205 -4.92 16.67 18.29
C ARG A 205 -4.37 15.42 19.00
N PRO A 206 -4.58 15.31 20.32
CA PRO A 206 -4.26 14.07 21.02
C PRO A 206 -4.87 12.87 20.31
N GLY A 207 -4.04 11.87 20.08
CA GLY A 207 -4.45 10.65 19.40
C GLY A 207 -4.44 10.68 17.89
N ASP A 208 -4.05 11.75 17.22
CA ASP A 208 -3.80 11.74 15.77
C ASP A 208 -2.50 10.99 15.48
N TRP A 209 -2.52 10.17 14.41
CA TRP A 209 -1.34 9.46 13.95
C TRP A 209 -0.62 10.26 12.87
N VAL A 210 0.70 10.28 12.94
CA VAL A 210 1.55 10.92 11.94
C VAL A 210 2.79 10.08 11.68
N GLY A 211 3.32 10.12 10.47
CA GLY A 211 4.55 9.41 10.14
C GLY A 211 4.69 9.12 8.66
N PHE A 212 5.38 8.03 8.36
CA PHE A 212 5.76 7.63 7.02
C PHE A 212 5.05 6.34 6.61
N ARG A 213 4.62 6.29 5.37
CA ARG A 213 4.16 5.05 4.72
C ARG A 213 4.87 4.85 3.40
N SER A 214 5.21 3.60 3.10
CA SER A 214 5.53 3.13 1.76
C SER A 214 4.32 2.40 1.16
N ARG A 215 4.51 1.63 0.13
CA ARG A 215 3.46 0.82 -0.49
C ARG A 215 2.91 -0.24 0.46
N PHE A 216 3.76 -0.89 1.24
CA PHE A 216 3.41 -2.07 2.04
C PHE A 216 3.68 -1.94 3.55
N TRP A 217 4.45 -0.94 3.97
CA TRP A 217 4.88 -0.76 5.34
C TRP A 217 4.68 0.66 5.82
N ALA A 218 4.50 0.82 7.13
CA ALA A 218 4.39 2.14 7.75
C ALA A 218 5.15 2.21 9.07
N LEU A 219 5.69 3.41 9.36
CA LEU A 219 6.14 3.83 10.67
C LEU A 219 5.36 5.08 11.05
N LEU A 220 4.47 4.94 11.99
CA LEU A 220 3.58 6.01 12.45
C LEU A 220 3.78 6.23 13.94
N VAL A 221 3.57 7.45 14.40
CA VAL A 221 3.56 7.81 15.82
C VAL A 221 2.27 8.53 16.16
N ARG A 222 1.77 8.26 17.36
CA ARG A 222 0.66 8.94 18.00
C ARG A 222 1.10 9.40 19.36
N SER A 223 1.00 10.70 19.61
CA SER A 223 1.22 11.26 20.96
C SER A 223 -0.08 11.34 21.75
N ASP A 224 0.00 11.18 23.06
CA ASP A 224 -1.12 11.40 23.98
C ASP A 224 -1.38 12.89 24.26
N GLY A 225 -0.44 13.77 23.84
CA GLY A 225 -0.55 15.22 23.94
C GLY A 225 -1.02 15.90 22.66
N ALA A 226 -1.45 17.14 22.77
CA ALA A 226 -1.53 18.03 21.62
C ALA A 226 -0.12 18.50 21.26
N GLY A 227 0.14 18.72 19.98
CA GLY A 227 1.44 19.17 19.53
C GLY A 227 1.41 19.78 18.14
N ASP A 228 2.48 20.46 17.78
CA ASP A 228 2.64 21.04 16.47
C ASP A 228 3.58 20.18 15.63
N LEU A 229 3.11 19.77 14.46
CA LEU A 229 3.88 19.04 13.49
C LEU A 229 4.59 19.99 12.54
N GLU A 230 5.91 19.96 12.56
CA GLU A 230 6.76 20.62 11.57
C GLU A 230 7.31 19.57 10.59
N ALA A 231 7.21 19.85 9.30
CA ALA A 231 7.71 18.98 8.26
C ALA A 231 8.71 19.75 7.38
N GLN A 232 9.92 19.22 7.26
CA GLN A 232 10.89 19.76 6.30
C GLN A 232 10.52 19.35 4.87
N PRO A 233 10.96 20.10 3.83
CA PRO A 233 10.75 19.70 2.44
C PRO A 233 11.40 18.35 2.11
N GLY A 234 10.70 17.53 1.30
CA GLY A 234 11.17 16.20 0.85
C GLY A 234 10.40 15.02 1.44
N ALA A 235 10.11 14.01 0.63
CA ALA A 235 9.30 12.85 1.03
C ALA A 235 9.92 12.03 2.18
N SER A 236 11.24 12.01 2.27
CA SER A 236 12.03 11.35 3.32
C SER A 236 12.59 12.30 4.38
N ALA A 237 12.24 13.60 4.31
CA ALA A 237 12.73 14.57 5.26
C ALA A 237 12.12 14.34 6.66
N PRO A 238 12.85 14.73 7.73
CA PRO A 238 12.39 14.55 9.10
C PRO A 238 11.04 15.21 9.38
N LEU A 239 10.30 14.61 10.30
CA LEU A 239 9.10 15.17 10.92
C LEU A 239 9.44 15.54 12.36
N ALA A 240 9.11 16.73 12.79
CA ALA A 240 9.28 17.18 14.18
C ALA A 240 7.91 17.34 14.83
N LEU A 241 7.67 16.64 15.92
CA LEU A 241 6.47 16.74 16.73
C LEU A 241 6.83 17.46 18.03
N THR A 242 6.39 18.71 18.15
CA THR A 242 6.67 19.57 19.31
C THR A 242 5.47 19.58 20.26
N GLU A 243 5.69 19.12 21.48
CA GLU A 243 4.68 18.98 22.52
C GLU A 243 4.40 20.32 23.25
N GLU A 244 3.35 20.33 24.06
CA GLU A 244 2.98 21.48 24.89
C GLU A 244 4.07 21.87 25.89
N ARG A 245 4.10 23.17 26.25
CA ARG A 245 5.07 23.73 27.20
C ARG A 245 4.86 23.21 28.62
N GLY A 246 5.96 23.03 29.35
CA GLY A 246 5.93 22.72 30.79
C GLY A 246 5.54 21.29 31.14
N ARG A 247 5.32 20.44 30.15
CA ARG A 247 4.97 19.03 30.36
C ARG A 247 6.20 18.25 30.86
N LEU A 248 5.98 17.32 31.82
CA LEU A 248 7.05 16.50 32.43
C LEU A 248 7.01 15.04 32.02
N SER A 249 5.92 14.59 31.39
CA SER A 249 5.74 13.20 30.98
C SER A 249 5.10 13.17 29.60
N TRP A 250 5.67 12.35 28.71
CA TRP A 250 5.23 12.14 27.34
C TRP A 250 5.06 10.65 27.10
N ARG A 251 4.04 10.29 26.36
CA ARG A 251 3.77 8.91 25.94
C ARG A 251 3.43 8.91 24.46
N ASP A 252 4.31 8.27 23.68
CA ASP A 252 4.18 8.16 22.25
C ASP A 252 4.02 6.69 21.86
N THR A 253 2.97 6.37 21.14
CA THR A 253 2.72 5.03 20.62
C THR A 253 3.15 4.99 19.17
N PHE A 254 4.08 4.10 18.83
CA PHE A 254 4.52 3.85 17.46
C PHE A 254 3.80 2.62 16.92
N TYR A 255 3.38 2.70 15.69
CA TYR A 255 3.02 1.56 14.85
C TYR A 255 4.11 1.37 13.81
N ALA A 256 4.75 0.23 13.81
CA ALA A 256 5.88 -0.10 12.93
C ALA A 256 5.59 -1.44 12.25
N GLY A 257 4.79 -1.43 11.19
CA GLY A 257 4.27 -2.69 10.66
C GLY A 257 3.71 -2.64 9.24
N PRO A 258 3.17 -3.77 8.77
CA PRO A 258 2.61 -3.92 7.43
C PRO A 258 1.31 -3.14 7.27
N LEU A 259 1.05 -2.67 6.05
CA LEU A 259 -0.23 -2.07 5.65
C LEU A 259 -1.25 -3.17 5.32
N GLU A 260 -1.52 -4.03 6.29
CA GLU A 260 -2.52 -5.08 6.22
C GLU A 260 -3.76 -4.70 7.04
N HIS A 261 -4.96 -4.91 6.47
CA HIS A 261 -6.21 -4.44 7.08
C HIS A 261 -6.42 -4.97 8.51
N ALA A 262 -6.23 -6.27 8.72
CA ALA A 262 -6.43 -6.88 10.03
C ALA A 262 -5.44 -6.37 11.08
N THR A 263 -4.18 -6.22 10.70
CA THR A 263 -3.09 -5.75 11.56
C THR A 263 -3.27 -4.27 11.93
N LEU A 264 -3.59 -3.42 10.94
CA LEU A 264 -3.84 -2.00 11.15
C LEU A 264 -5.05 -1.76 12.08
N THR A 265 -6.16 -2.45 11.83
CA THR A 265 -7.39 -2.25 12.64
C THR A 265 -7.28 -2.82 14.04
N ARG A 266 -6.40 -3.81 14.26
CA ARG A 266 -6.08 -4.32 15.60
C ARG A 266 -5.31 -3.29 16.42
N ALA A 267 -4.35 -2.59 15.80
CA ALA A 267 -3.57 -1.55 16.46
C ALA A 267 -4.44 -0.30 16.74
N ASP A 268 -5.15 0.19 15.76
CA ASP A 268 -6.15 1.27 15.89
C ASP A 268 -7.14 1.20 14.71
N PRO A 269 -8.47 1.15 14.97
CA PRO A 269 -9.48 1.11 13.91
C PRO A 269 -9.36 2.26 12.88
N ARG A 270 -8.79 3.40 13.28
CA ARG A 270 -8.56 4.54 12.40
C ARG A 270 -7.48 4.28 11.36
N LEU A 271 -6.49 3.41 11.66
CA LEU A 271 -5.40 3.07 10.75
C LEU A 271 -5.87 2.28 9.53
N GLY A 272 -6.97 1.54 9.62
CA GLY A 272 -7.59 0.90 8.47
C GLY A 272 -7.92 1.87 7.31
N ARG A 273 -8.09 3.16 7.60
CA ARG A 273 -8.32 4.21 6.60
C ARG A 273 -7.10 4.56 5.75
N LEU A 274 -5.91 4.08 6.13
CA LEU A 274 -4.69 4.23 5.33
C LEU A 274 -4.79 3.46 4.02
N LEU A 275 -5.44 2.28 4.05
CA LEU A 275 -5.66 1.50 2.84
C LEU A 275 -6.59 2.25 1.89
N PHE A 276 -6.21 2.24 0.62
CA PHE A 276 -6.96 2.89 -0.44
C PHE A 276 -7.22 4.39 -0.20
N SER A 277 -6.34 5.03 0.60
CA SER A 277 -6.49 6.45 0.94
C SER A 277 -6.33 7.39 -0.26
N GLY A 278 -5.68 6.95 -1.33
CA GLY A 278 -5.57 7.65 -2.61
C GLY A 278 -6.87 7.66 -3.43
N LEU A 279 -7.79 6.74 -3.16
CA LEU A 279 -9.05 6.64 -3.90
C LEU A 279 -10.11 7.66 -3.44
N TRP A 280 -11.01 7.98 -4.37
CA TRP A 280 -12.23 8.71 -4.05
C TRP A 280 -13.06 7.96 -3.01
N LEU A 281 -13.70 8.70 -2.11
CA LEU A 281 -14.40 8.12 -0.96
C LEU A 281 -15.44 7.05 -1.32
N TRP A 282 -16.12 7.22 -2.46
CA TRP A 282 -17.15 6.30 -2.94
C TRP A 282 -16.60 5.01 -3.58
N LEU A 283 -15.31 5.00 -4.00
CA LEU A 283 -14.65 3.80 -4.54
C LEU A 283 -14.03 2.91 -3.45
N ARG A 284 -13.70 3.46 -2.30
CA ARG A 284 -13.06 2.70 -1.21
C ARG A 284 -13.87 1.48 -0.75
N PRO A 285 -15.20 1.57 -0.54
CA PRO A 285 -16.00 0.39 -0.19
C PRO A 285 -15.91 -0.72 -1.24
N LEU A 286 -15.82 -0.35 -2.53
CA LEU A 286 -15.66 -1.32 -3.62
C LEU A 286 -14.31 -2.01 -3.53
N SER A 287 -13.20 -1.28 -3.28
CA SER A 287 -11.87 -1.87 -3.11
C SER A 287 -11.80 -2.79 -1.88
N PHE A 288 -12.43 -2.43 -0.76
CA PHE A 288 -12.54 -3.31 0.39
C PHE A 288 -13.37 -4.57 0.09
N GLY A 289 -14.49 -4.44 -0.60
CA GLY A 289 -15.30 -5.58 -1.03
C GLY A 289 -14.51 -6.56 -1.91
N LEU A 290 -13.71 -6.03 -2.86
CA LEU A 290 -12.82 -6.81 -3.71
C LEU A 290 -11.68 -7.45 -2.92
N LEU A 291 -11.10 -6.76 -1.92
CA LEU A 291 -10.08 -7.31 -1.03
C LEU A 291 -10.62 -8.51 -0.23
N PHE A 292 -11.79 -8.37 0.38
CA PHE A 292 -12.41 -9.46 1.13
C PHE A 292 -12.81 -10.62 0.22
N LEU A 293 -13.30 -10.34 -0.99
CA LEU A 293 -13.58 -11.37 -1.99
C LEU A 293 -12.29 -12.12 -2.39
N LEU A 294 -11.19 -11.40 -2.66
CA LEU A 294 -9.91 -12.02 -2.99
C LEU A 294 -9.38 -12.89 -1.83
N ARG A 295 -9.48 -12.42 -0.59
CA ARG A 295 -9.08 -13.20 0.60
C ARG A 295 -9.92 -14.47 0.73
N GLY A 296 -11.24 -14.37 0.65
CA GLY A 296 -12.11 -15.55 0.70
C GLY A 296 -11.83 -16.55 -0.43
N LEU A 297 -11.55 -16.06 -1.64
CA LEU A 297 -11.12 -16.93 -2.76
C LEU A 297 -9.75 -17.55 -2.50
N THR A 298 -8.82 -16.81 -1.88
CA THR A 298 -7.50 -17.34 -1.54
C THR A 298 -7.60 -18.44 -0.47
N GLU A 299 -8.43 -18.25 0.55
CA GLU A 299 -8.70 -19.25 1.58
C GLU A 299 -9.36 -20.51 0.98
N LEU A 300 -10.31 -20.34 0.06
CA LEU A 300 -11.02 -21.45 -0.59
C LEU A 300 -10.12 -22.26 -1.53
N ILE A 301 -9.29 -21.58 -2.32
CA ILE A 301 -8.47 -22.18 -3.40
C ILE A 301 -7.09 -22.60 -2.88
N GLY A 302 -6.61 -21.96 -1.81
CA GLY A 302 -5.30 -22.20 -1.20
C GLY A 302 -4.13 -21.52 -1.91
N HIS A 303 -4.35 -20.74 -2.99
CA HIS A 303 -3.27 -20.10 -3.73
C HIS A 303 -3.69 -18.74 -4.32
N PRO A 304 -2.98 -17.65 -4.01
CA PRO A 304 -3.37 -16.28 -4.40
C PRO A 304 -3.38 -16.06 -5.93
N GLY A 305 -2.50 -16.69 -6.70
CA GLY A 305 -2.50 -16.58 -8.16
C GLY A 305 -3.78 -17.11 -8.80
N PHE A 306 -4.25 -18.27 -8.38
CA PHE A 306 -5.55 -18.80 -8.83
C PHE A 306 -6.73 -17.98 -8.28
N ALA A 307 -6.60 -17.42 -7.07
CA ALA A 307 -7.62 -16.56 -6.51
C ALA A 307 -7.78 -15.26 -7.33
N ILE A 308 -6.70 -14.68 -7.87
CA ILE A 308 -6.75 -13.54 -8.79
C ILE A 308 -7.50 -13.89 -10.08
N ILE A 309 -7.26 -15.09 -10.65
CA ILE A 309 -7.99 -15.57 -11.83
C ILE A 309 -9.48 -15.73 -11.50
N ALA A 310 -9.79 -16.36 -10.37
CA ALA A 310 -11.16 -16.53 -9.89
C ALA A 310 -11.85 -15.19 -9.60
N LEU A 311 -11.12 -14.22 -9.04
CA LEU A 311 -11.61 -12.84 -8.84
C LEU A 311 -12.00 -12.22 -10.19
N ALA A 312 -11.17 -12.35 -11.23
CA ALA A 312 -11.46 -11.81 -12.55
C ALA A 312 -12.77 -12.39 -13.13
N VAL A 313 -12.97 -13.69 -12.98
CA VAL A 313 -14.20 -14.39 -13.41
C VAL A 313 -15.39 -13.91 -12.57
N SER A 314 -15.25 -13.85 -11.24
CA SER A 314 -16.33 -13.41 -10.32
C SER A 314 -16.80 -12.00 -10.62
N VAL A 315 -15.86 -11.06 -10.82
CA VAL A 315 -16.17 -9.68 -11.18
C VAL A 315 -16.87 -9.60 -12.54
N LYS A 316 -16.45 -10.41 -13.53
CA LYS A 316 -17.12 -10.48 -14.84
C LYS A 316 -18.56 -11.00 -14.73
N ILE A 317 -18.77 -12.02 -13.93
CA ILE A 317 -20.13 -12.57 -13.69
C ILE A 317 -21.00 -11.54 -12.99
N LEU A 318 -20.47 -10.85 -11.97
CA LEU A 318 -21.20 -9.80 -11.24
C LEU A 318 -21.59 -8.63 -12.15
N LEU A 319 -20.71 -8.26 -13.10
CA LEU A 319 -20.95 -7.18 -14.05
C LEU A 319 -21.73 -7.61 -15.29
N LEU A 320 -22.04 -8.89 -15.46
CA LEU A 320 -22.69 -9.42 -16.66
C LEU A 320 -23.99 -8.66 -17.01
N PRO A 321 -24.95 -8.40 -16.08
CA PRO A 321 -26.18 -7.68 -16.42
C PRO A 321 -25.92 -6.26 -16.93
N LEU A 322 -24.93 -5.55 -16.34
CA LEU A 322 -24.55 -4.22 -16.80
C LEU A 322 -23.84 -4.26 -18.16
N THR A 323 -23.03 -5.29 -18.39
CA THR A 323 -22.33 -5.48 -19.67
C THR A 323 -23.33 -5.73 -20.80
N ILE A 324 -24.36 -6.54 -20.58
CA ILE A 324 -25.44 -6.76 -21.57
C ILE A 324 -26.15 -5.45 -21.95
N VAL A 325 -26.45 -4.60 -20.95
CA VAL A 325 -27.05 -3.28 -21.22
C VAL A 325 -26.11 -2.40 -22.04
N ALA A 326 -24.81 -2.37 -21.68
CA ALA A 326 -23.81 -1.60 -22.41
C ALA A 326 -23.63 -2.09 -23.87
N GLU A 327 -23.65 -3.40 -24.09
CA GLU A 327 -23.57 -4.01 -25.43
C GLU A 327 -24.78 -3.61 -26.29
N ARG A 328 -25.99 -3.64 -25.75
CA ARG A 328 -27.20 -3.17 -26.44
C ARG A 328 -27.12 -1.69 -26.84
N LEU A 329 -26.62 -0.84 -25.94
CA LEU A 329 -26.39 0.58 -26.23
C LEU A 329 -25.33 0.75 -27.35
N GLN A 330 -24.27 -0.04 -27.32
CA GLN A 330 -23.24 -0.04 -28.34
C GLN A 330 -23.78 -0.47 -29.71
N GLU A 331 -24.63 -1.50 -29.75
CA GLU A 331 -25.29 -1.97 -30.98
C GLU A 331 -26.18 -0.88 -31.60
N GLN A 332 -26.97 -0.17 -30.75
CA GLN A 332 -27.77 0.96 -31.20
C GLN A 332 -26.90 2.08 -31.82
N VAL A 333 -25.76 2.39 -31.20
CA VAL A 333 -24.80 3.37 -31.74
C VAL A 333 -24.22 2.89 -33.07
N ASN A 334 -23.82 1.62 -33.14
CA ASN A 334 -23.27 1.04 -34.38
C ASN A 334 -24.28 1.05 -35.53
N ALA A 335 -25.55 0.70 -35.28
CA ALA A 335 -26.62 0.74 -36.24
C ALA A 335 -26.89 2.17 -36.76
N THR A 336 -26.96 3.15 -35.82
CA THR A 336 -27.13 4.56 -36.16
C THR A 336 -25.95 5.07 -36.98
N GLN A 337 -24.71 4.71 -36.60
CA GLN A 337 -23.51 5.10 -37.32
C GLN A 337 -23.47 4.51 -38.74
N ALA A 338 -23.83 3.24 -38.90
CA ALA A 338 -23.86 2.57 -40.19
C ALA A 338 -24.88 3.27 -41.15
N ARG A 339 -26.05 3.66 -40.63
CA ARG A 339 -27.11 4.36 -41.37
C ARG A 339 -26.66 5.75 -41.81
N LEU A 340 -25.96 6.50 -40.98
CA LEU A 340 -25.57 7.89 -41.24
C LEU A 340 -24.25 8.00 -42.04
N GLN A 341 -23.43 6.95 -42.06
CA GLN A 341 -22.09 7.00 -42.64
C GLN A 341 -22.06 7.40 -44.09
N PRO A 342 -22.94 6.91 -45.01
CA PRO A 342 -22.93 7.35 -46.42
C PRO A 342 -23.14 8.84 -46.58
N GLY A 343 -24.10 9.42 -45.84
CA GLY A 343 -24.36 10.87 -45.85
C GLY A 343 -23.19 11.69 -45.32
N ILE A 344 -22.59 11.22 -44.22
CA ILE A 344 -21.40 11.84 -43.62
C ILE A 344 -20.22 11.81 -44.59
N ASP A 345 -19.99 10.72 -45.29
CA ASP A 345 -18.89 10.60 -46.26
C ASP A 345 -19.10 11.48 -47.51
N ALA A 346 -20.35 11.59 -47.98
CA ALA A 346 -20.71 12.54 -49.06
C ALA A 346 -20.44 14.00 -48.64
N ILE A 347 -20.85 14.38 -47.41
CA ILE A 347 -20.58 15.72 -46.88
C ILE A 347 -19.08 15.97 -46.72
N LYS A 348 -18.30 15.00 -46.28
CA LYS A 348 -16.85 15.12 -46.12
C LYS A 348 -16.13 15.27 -47.49
N ALA A 349 -16.64 14.63 -48.51
CA ALA A 349 -16.09 14.73 -49.86
C ALA A 349 -16.36 16.10 -50.48
N ALA A 350 -17.56 16.65 -50.28
CA ALA A 350 -18.03 17.88 -50.92
C ALA A 350 -17.68 19.16 -50.15
N TYR A 351 -17.57 19.11 -48.82
CA TYR A 351 -17.47 20.32 -48.00
C TYR A 351 -16.28 20.26 -47.03
N ARG A 352 -15.74 21.44 -46.67
CA ARG A 352 -14.62 21.62 -45.74
C ARG A 352 -14.98 22.67 -44.67
N GLY A 353 -14.22 22.69 -43.55
CA GLY A 353 -14.35 23.71 -42.50
C GLY A 353 -15.72 23.74 -41.82
N GLU A 354 -16.23 24.93 -41.59
CA GLU A 354 -17.48 25.18 -40.86
C GLU A 354 -18.71 24.66 -41.61
N GLU A 355 -18.76 24.79 -42.92
CA GLU A 355 -19.88 24.30 -43.75
C GLU A 355 -20.05 22.78 -43.63
N ARG A 356 -18.94 22.03 -43.56
CA ARG A 356 -18.97 20.58 -43.28
C ARG A 356 -19.61 20.26 -41.93
N THR A 357 -19.25 21.00 -40.89
CA THR A 357 -19.82 20.83 -39.55
C THR A 357 -21.31 21.13 -39.53
N ARG A 358 -21.71 22.25 -40.15
CA ARG A 358 -23.11 22.70 -40.27
C ARG A 358 -23.97 21.65 -40.98
N ARG A 359 -23.49 21.12 -42.12
CA ARG A 359 -24.24 20.09 -42.86
C ARG A 359 -24.27 18.75 -42.17
N THR A 360 -23.22 18.38 -41.43
CA THR A 360 -23.22 17.17 -40.61
C THR A 360 -24.25 17.27 -39.49
N ILE A 361 -24.36 18.42 -38.81
CA ILE A 361 -25.39 18.65 -37.80
C ILE A 361 -26.80 18.64 -38.42
N ALA A 362 -26.99 19.23 -39.62
CA ALA A 362 -28.26 19.19 -40.34
C ALA A 362 -28.66 17.74 -40.66
N LEU A 363 -27.74 16.91 -41.14
CA LEU A 363 -27.98 15.47 -41.37
C LEU A 363 -28.43 14.73 -40.10
N TYR A 364 -27.81 15.02 -38.96
CA TYR A 364 -28.25 14.42 -37.67
C TYR A 364 -29.65 14.82 -37.29
N ARG A 365 -30.03 16.12 -37.46
CA ARG A 365 -31.37 16.62 -37.19
C ARG A 365 -32.41 16.01 -38.11
N GLU A 366 -32.10 15.90 -39.41
CA GLU A 366 -32.99 15.29 -40.42
C GLU A 366 -33.33 13.84 -40.07
N HIS A 367 -32.35 13.09 -39.52
CA HIS A 367 -32.58 11.71 -39.11
C HIS A 367 -33.02 11.55 -37.64
N GLY A 368 -33.35 12.64 -36.94
CA GLY A 368 -33.80 12.62 -35.54
C GLY A 368 -32.73 12.14 -34.58
N VAL A 369 -31.45 12.28 -34.92
CA VAL A 369 -30.34 11.79 -34.12
C VAL A 369 -29.64 12.95 -33.41
N HIS A 370 -29.50 12.83 -32.09
CA HIS A 370 -28.77 13.83 -31.31
C HIS A 370 -27.26 13.77 -31.66
N PRO A 371 -26.57 14.91 -31.89
CA PRO A 371 -25.13 14.91 -32.24
C PRO A 371 -24.21 14.15 -31.27
N LEU A 372 -24.61 14.03 -30.01
CA LEU A 372 -23.85 13.31 -28.97
C LEU A 372 -24.26 11.84 -28.82
N TYR A 373 -24.99 11.26 -29.80
CA TYR A 373 -25.43 9.86 -29.72
C TYR A 373 -24.28 8.86 -29.50
N THR A 374 -23.09 9.20 -29.98
CA THR A 374 -21.88 8.40 -29.79
C THR A 374 -21.43 8.29 -28.34
N LEU A 375 -21.87 9.20 -27.44
CA LEU A 375 -21.57 9.09 -26.01
C LEU A 375 -22.20 7.85 -25.38
N LYS A 376 -23.30 7.32 -25.95
CA LYS A 376 -23.90 6.06 -25.51
C LYS A 376 -22.94 4.88 -25.64
N SER A 377 -21.98 4.94 -26.57
CA SER A 377 -20.95 3.90 -26.72
C SER A 377 -19.93 3.88 -25.56
N LEU A 378 -19.85 4.98 -24.81
CA LEU A 378 -18.98 5.05 -23.63
C LEU A 378 -19.59 4.37 -22.39
N ALA A 379 -20.86 3.95 -22.44
CA ALA A 379 -21.54 3.36 -21.28
C ALA A 379 -20.79 2.15 -20.73
N GLY A 380 -20.31 1.24 -21.60
CA GLY A 380 -19.53 0.08 -21.20
C GLY A 380 -18.22 0.48 -20.51
N PHE A 381 -17.51 1.47 -21.04
CA PHE A 381 -16.30 2.00 -20.45
C PHE A 381 -16.59 2.69 -19.10
N MET A 382 -17.64 3.48 -19.00
CA MET A 382 -18.03 4.17 -17.76
C MET A 382 -18.41 3.21 -16.64
N ILE A 383 -19.00 2.05 -16.97
CA ILE A 383 -19.29 0.99 -16.01
C ILE A 383 -18.01 0.27 -15.57
N GLN A 384 -17.14 -0.03 -16.54
CA GLN A 384 -15.91 -0.78 -16.29
C GLN A 384 -14.85 0.04 -15.54
N LEU A 385 -14.78 1.36 -15.76
CA LEU A 385 -13.73 2.23 -15.23
C LEU A 385 -13.67 2.27 -13.70
N PRO A 386 -14.78 2.44 -12.94
CA PRO A 386 -14.76 2.42 -11.48
C PRO A 386 -14.26 1.09 -10.92
N VAL A 387 -14.73 -0.02 -11.50
CA VAL A 387 -14.31 -1.36 -11.08
C VAL A 387 -12.85 -1.60 -11.38
N PHE A 388 -12.39 -1.16 -12.56
CA PHE A 388 -10.99 -1.21 -12.94
C PHE A 388 -10.10 -0.45 -11.95
N ILE A 389 -10.45 0.80 -11.62
CA ILE A 389 -9.68 1.61 -10.67
C ILE A 389 -9.66 0.93 -9.29
N ALA A 390 -10.79 0.42 -8.82
CA ALA A 390 -10.90 -0.23 -7.51
C ALA A 390 -10.08 -1.53 -7.43
N VAL A 391 -10.13 -2.39 -8.46
CA VAL A 391 -9.32 -3.63 -8.53
C VAL A 391 -7.84 -3.28 -8.60
N PHE A 392 -7.49 -2.28 -9.41
CA PHE A 392 -6.11 -1.86 -9.61
C PHE A 392 -5.48 -1.38 -8.30
N ASP A 393 -6.15 -0.47 -7.61
CA ASP A 393 -5.67 0.08 -6.34
C ASP A 393 -5.61 -1.02 -5.26
N MET A 394 -6.62 -1.90 -5.22
CA MET A 394 -6.66 -3.04 -4.31
C MET A 394 -5.49 -4.01 -4.55
N LEU A 395 -5.20 -4.40 -5.78
CA LEU A 395 -4.07 -5.28 -6.10
C LEU A 395 -2.72 -4.57 -5.92
N ALA A 396 -2.67 -3.25 -6.15
CA ALA A 396 -1.47 -2.46 -5.96
C ALA A 396 -1.04 -2.37 -4.49
N GLU A 397 -1.99 -2.15 -3.59
CA GLU A 397 -1.71 -1.97 -2.15
C GLU A 397 -1.88 -3.28 -1.34
N ASN A 398 -2.16 -4.42 -1.98
CA ASN A 398 -2.39 -5.67 -1.26
C ASN A 398 -1.09 -6.27 -0.74
N PHE A 399 -0.92 -6.24 0.57
CA PHE A 399 0.22 -6.80 1.27
C PHE A 399 0.33 -8.32 1.10
N ASP A 400 -0.82 -9.04 1.05
CA ASP A 400 -0.88 -10.50 0.98
C ASP A 400 -0.29 -11.08 -0.33
N LEU A 401 -0.05 -10.24 -1.34
CA LEU A 401 0.56 -10.64 -2.60
C LEU A 401 2.09 -10.56 -2.61
N GLN A 402 2.71 -9.96 -1.58
CA GLN A 402 4.16 -9.87 -1.47
C GLN A 402 4.79 -11.27 -1.36
N HIS A 403 5.84 -11.50 -2.14
CA HIS A 403 6.59 -12.76 -2.19
C HIS A 403 5.72 -14.00 -2.50
N GLN A 404 4.50 -13.81 -3.01
CA GLN A 404 3.68 -14.92 -3.49
C GLN A 404 4.04 -15.25 -4.94
N SER A 405 4.53 -16.48 -5.14
CA SER A 405 4.89 -16.95 -6.49
C SER A 405 3.67 -17.54 -7.21
N PHE A 406 3.66 -17.49 -8.54
CA PHE A 406 2.65 -18.15 -9.38
C PHE A 406 3.22 -18.50 -10.75
N ALA A 407 3.20 -19.77 -11.14
CA ALA A 407 3.84 -20.27 -12.37
C ALA A 407 5.31 -19.83 -12.46
N TRP A 408 5.69 -19.01 -13.43
CA TRP A 408 7.03 -18.45 -13.58
C TRP A 408 7.24 -17.14 -12.79
N ILE A 409 6.17 -16.55 -12.25
CA ILE A 409 6.17 -15.28 -11.51
C ILE A 409 6.69 -15.57 -10.11
N ARG A 410 7.76 -14.89 -9.69
CA ARG A 410 8.37 -15.06 -8.37
C ARG A 410 7.64 -14.28 -7.28
N ASP A 411 7.04 -13.15 -7.65
CA ASP A 411 6.36 -12.24 -6.73
C ASP A 411 5.21 -11.53 -7.46
N LEU A 412 3.97 -11.83 -7.06
CA LEU A 412 2.76 -11.24 -7.65
C LEU A 412 2.65 -9.73 -7.41
N SER A 413 3.37 -9.20 -6.41
CA SER A 413 3.40 -7.76 -6.11
C SER A 413 4.39 -6.97 -6.97
N ARG A 414 5.22 -7.64 -7.77
CA ARG A 414 6.25 -7.06 -8.65
C ARG A 414 6.00 -7.45 -10.10
N PRO A 415 6.66 -6.81 -11.10
CA PRO A 415 6.66 -7.30 -12.47
C PRO A 415 7.12 -8.77 -12.54
N ASP A 416 6.66 -9.52 -13.54
CA ASP A 416 6.87 -10.98 -13.61
C ASP A 416 8.32 -11.41 -13.89
N ALA A 417 9.17 -10.51 -14.38
CA ALA A 417 10.63 -10.65 -14.48
C ALA A 417 11.08 -12.06 -14.87
N LEU A 418 10.63 -12.54 -16.04
CA LEU A 418 10.95 -13.89 -16.56
C LEU A 418 12.47 -14.08 -16.71
N ALA A 419 13.16 -13.05 -17.21
CA ALA A 419 14.61 -13.05 -17.40
C ALA A 419 15.17 -11.63 -17.29
N GLY A 420 16.38 -11.49 -16.73
CA GLY A 420 17.11 -10.23 -16.75
C GLY A 420 17.65 -9.91 -18.14
N LEU A 421 17.56 -8.66 -18.55
CA LEU A 421 18.13 -8.17 -19.80
C LEU A 421 19.57 -7.73 -19.59
N PRO A 422 20.47 -7.95 -20.57
CA PRO A 422 21.86 -7.51 -20.47
C PRO A 422 22.00 -5.98 -20.48
N VAL A 423 21.00 -5.26 -20.95
CA VAL A 423 20.95 -3.81 -21.01
C VAL A 423 19.58 -3.34 -20.49
N CYS A 424 19.59 -2.36 -19.60
CA CYS A 424 18.36 -1.74 -19.13
C CYS A 424 17.78 -0.82 -20.21
N VAL A 425 16.53 -1.04 -20.57
CA VAL A 425 15.81 -0.23 -21.54
C VAL A 425 15.13 0.93 -20.82
N PRO A 426 15.37 2.20 -21.23
CA PRO A 426 14.68 3.33 -20.63
C PRO A 426 13.17 3.11 -20.59
N PHE A 427 12.52 3.44 -19.46
CA PHE A 427 11.11 3.23 -19.20
C PHE A 427 10.70 1.77 -18.92
N PHE A 428 11.26 0.78 -19.63
CA PHE A 428 10.89 -0.63 -19.50
C PHE A 428 11.65 -1.38 -18.39
N GLY A 429 12.80 -0.84 -17.94
CA GLY A 429 13.62 -1.47 -16.91
C GLY A 429 14.61 -2.48 -17.46
N CYS A 430 15.08 -3.38 -16.58
CA CYS A 430 16.17 -4.34 -16.87
C CYS A 430 15.65 -5.77 -16.98
N ASP A 431 14.33 -5.99 -16.98
CA ASP A 431 13.72 -7.31 -16.98
C ASP A 431 12.80 -7.52 -18.19
N LEU A 432 12.81 -8.75 -18.70
CA LEU A 432 11.83 -9.20 -19.68
C LEU A 432 10.57 -9.68 -18.95
N ASN A 433 9.46 -8.97 -19.13
CA ASN A 433 8.18 -9.29 -18.57
C ASN A 433 7.32 -10.02 -19.60
N LEU A 434 7.01 -11.31 -19.40
CA LEU A 434 6.27 -12.15 -20.34
C LEU A 434 4.76 -11.89 -20.29
N LEU A 435 4.22 -11.65 -19.09
CA LEU A 435 2.78 -11.55 -18.88
C LEU A 435 2.09 -10.44 -19.71
N PRO A 436 2.69 -9.24 -19.91
CA PRO A 436 2.15 -8.22 -20.81
C PRO A 436 2.05 -8.66 -22.28
N PHE A 437 2.98 -9.52 -22.74
CA PHE A 437 2.89 -10.09 -24.09
C PHE A 437 1.73 -11.07 -24.20
N LEU A 438 1.52 -11.93 -23.21
CA LEU A 438 0.37 -12.85 -23.17
C LEU A 438 -0.94 -12.07 -23.14
N MET A 439 -1.04 -11.04 -22.29
CA MET A 439 -2.18 -10.13 -22.23
C MET A 439 -2.50 -9.50 -23.60
N SER A 440 -1.48 -8.97 -24.26
CA SER A 440 -1.63 -8.33 -25.57
C SER A 440 -1.96 -9.34 -26.67
N GLY A 441 -1.41 -10.55 -26.58
CA GLY A 441 -1.73 -11.67 -27.48
C GLY A 441 -3.20 -12.09 -27.39
N VAL A 442 -3.75 -12.24 -26.18
CA VAL A 442 -5.17 -12.53 -25.95
C VAL A 442 -6.05 -11.38 -26.47
N SER A 443 -5.68 -10.13 -26.20
CA SER A 443 -6.40 -8.95 -26.68
C SER A 443 -6.39 -8.88 -28.21
N LEU A 444 -5.26 -9.18 -28.85
CA LEU A 444 -5.14 -9.23 -30.29
C LEU A 444 -5.96 -10.38 -30.90
N ALA A 445 -5.96 -11.57 -30.27
CA ALA A 445 -6.79 -12.70 -30.69
C ALA A 445 -8.28 -12.33 -30.65
N THR A 446 -8.73 -11.65 -29.61
CA THR A 446 -10.10 -11.14 -29.51
C THR A 446 -10.42 -10.14 -30.63
N LEU A 447 -9.49 -9.23 -30.92
CA LEU A 447 -9.62 -8.22 -31.95
C LEU A 447 -9.69 -8.83 -33.37
N LEU A 448 -8.83 -9.82 -33.67
CA LEU A 448 -8.82 -10.50 -34.98
C LEU A 448 -10.10 -11.28 -35.24
N ARG A 449 -10.72 -11.80 -34.16
CA ARG A 449 -12.00 -12.51 -34.22
C ARG A 449 -13.22 -11.60 -34.19
N PHE A 450 -13.01 -10.29 -33.95
CA PHE A 450 -14.12 -9.33 -33.95
C PHE A 450 -14.78 -9.27 -35.33
N ARG A 451 -16.04 -9.56 -35.41
CA ARG A 451 -16.92 -9.44 -36.57
C ARG A 451 -18.15 -8.64 -36.19
N SER A 452 -18.58 -7.75 -37.04
CA SER A 452 -19.85 -7.04 -36.87
C SER A 452 -20.66 -7.24 -38.14
N SER A 453 -21.89 -7.68 -37.98
CA SER A 453 -22.88 -7.77 -39.09
C SER A 453 -23.49 -6.42 -39.45
N VAL A 454 -23.33 -5.42 -38.58
CA VAL A 454 -23.96 -4.10 -38.71
C VAL A 454 -23.02 -3.07 -39.31
N LEU A 455 -21.70 -3.18 -39.08
CA LEU A 455 -20.73 -2.19 -39.52
C LEU A 455 -20.21 -2.49 -40.94
N THR A 456 -20.07 -1.45 -41.74
CA THR A 456 -19.45 -1.53 -43.08
C THR A 456 -17.95 -1.90 -42.98
N PRO A 457 -17.35 -2.53 -43.99
CA PRO A 457 -15.92 -2.92 -43.98
C PRO A 457 -14.94 -1.79 -43.63
N PRO A 458 -15.13 -0.55 -44.09
CA PRO A 458 -14.21 0.54 -43.73
C PRO A 458 -14.34 0.94 -42.26
N LEU A 459 -15.53 0.87 -41.65
CA LEU A 459 -15.74 1.14 -40.26
C LEU A 459 -15.14 0.04 -39.36
N VAL A 460 -15.26 -1.23 -39.73
CA VAL A 460 -14.64 -2.36 -39.03
C VAL A 460 -13.11 -2.18 -39.04
N ARG A 461 -12.50 -1.80 -40.19
CA ARG A 461 -11.04 -1.54 -40.27
C ARG A 461 -10.63 -0.40 -39.35
N ARG A 462 -11.40 0.69 -39.31
CA ARG A 462 -11.12 1.84 -38.43
C ARG A 462 -11.20 1.43 -36.96
N GLN A 463 -12.24 0.69 -36.57
CA GLN A 463 -12.41 0.19 -35.23
C GLN A 463 -11.28 -0.74 -34.80
N ARG A 464 -10.87 -1.69 -35.66
CA ARG A 464 -9.72 -2.57 -35.40
C ARG A 464 -8.44 -1.77 -35.19
N ARG A 465 -8.17 -0.75 -36.02
CA ARG A 465 -6.98 0.11 -35.85
C ARG A 465 -7.00 0.85 -34.51
N ASN A 466 -8.14 1.38 -34.10
CA ASN A 466 -8.27 2.05 -32.80
C ASN A 466 -8.05 1.08 -31.64
N LEU A 467 -8.61 -0.13 -31.72
CA LEU A 467 -8.41 -1.15 -30.69
C LEU A 467 -6.97 -1.66 -30.65
N MET A 468 -6.28 -1.78 -31.79
CA MET A 468 -4.85 -2.07 -31.84
C MET A 468 -4.02 -1.00 -31.14
N ALA A 469 -4.32 0.28 -31.40
CA ALA A 469 -3.64 1.38 -30.73
C ALA A 469 -3.87 1.37 -29.21
N ILE A 470 -5.09 1.05 -28.76
CA ILE A 470 -5.42 0.87 -27.35
C ILE A 470 -4.65 -0.32 -26.76
N THR A 471 -4.60 -1.46 -27.45
CA THR A 471 -3.83 -2.65 -27.01
C THR A 471 -2.34 -2.32 -26.86
N ALA A 472 -1.77 -1.59 -27.81
CA ALA A 472 -0.37 -1.15 -27.72
C ALA A 472 -0.14 -0.19 -26.55
N LEU A 473 -1.07 0.74 -26.31
CA LEU A 473 -1.02 1.65 -25.16
C LEU A 473 -1.07 0.87 -23.83
N PHE A 474 -1.98 -0.11 -23.74
CA PHE A 474 -2.07 -0.96 -22.55
C PHE A 474 -0.84 -1.85 -22.37
N PHE A 475 -0.24 -2.36 -23.45
CA PHE A 475 1.03 -3.07 -23.37
C PHE A 475 2.12 -2.20 -22.73
N LEU A 476 2.28 -0.96 -23.19
CA LEU A 476 3.26 -0.02 -22.65
C LEU A 476 2.97 0.30 -21.17
N LEU A 477 1.69 0.52 -20.83
CA LEU A 477 1.27 0.84 -19.48
C LEU A 477 1.55 -0.31 -18.52
N PHE A 478 1.16 -1.54 -18.91
CA PHE A 478 1.22 -2.71 -18.03
C PHE A 478 2.58 -3.40 -17.99
N TYR A 479 3.52 -3.02 -18.86
CA TYR A 479 4.81 -3.70 -18.95
C TYR A 479 5.58 -3.72 -17.62
N THR A 480 5.54 -2.63 -16.89
CA THR A 480 6.24 -2.48 -15.61
C THR A 480 5.33 -2.66 -14.39
N PHE A 481 4.06 -2.98 -14.60
CA PHE A 481 3.13 -3.15 -13.49
C PHE A 481 3.30 -4.50 -12.77
N PRO A 482 2.86 -4.57 -11.49
CA PRO A 482 2.83 -5.81 -10.72
C PRO A 482 2.13 -6.95 -11.45
N ALA A 483 2.71 -8.14 -11.40
CA ALA A 483 2.21 -9.30 -12.11
C ALA A 483 0.77 -9.66 -11.73
N GLY A 484 0.38 -9.49 -10.46
CA GLY A 484 -0.99 -9.73 -10.01
C GLY A 484 -2.04 -8.88 -10.75
N MET A 485 -1.70 -7.62 -11.06
CA MET A 485 -2.58 -6.72 -11.82
C MET A 485 -2.68 -7.14 -13.29
N VAL A 486 -1.54 -7.48 -13.89
CA VAL A 486 -1.48 -7.95 -15.30
C VAL A 486 -2.15 -9.30 -15.44
N LEU A 487 -2.01 -10.20 -14.45
CA LEU A 487 -2.67 -11.50 -14.40
C LEU A 487 -4.20 -11.35 -14.34
N TYR A 488 -4.69 -10.45 -13.48
CA TYR A 488 -6.12 -10.13 -13.42
C TYR A 488 -6.65 -9.67 -14.78
N TRP A 489 -5.93 -8.74 -15.44
CA TRP A 489 -6.34 -8.22 -16.75
C TRP A 489 -6.29 -9.28 -17.85
N THR A 490 -5.23 -10.08 -17.86
CA THR A 490 -5.08 -11.21 -18.80
C THR A 490 -6.21 -12.22 -18.63
N SER A 491 -6.55 -12.55 -17.38
CA SER A 491 -7.65 -13.46 -17.05
C SER A 491 -9.01 -12.93 -17.50
N THR A 492 -9.24 -11.62 -17.28
CA THR A 492 -10.45 -10.91 -17.72
C THR A 492 -10.61 -10.98 -19.25
N ASN A 493 -9.53 -10.71 -20.01
CA ASN A 493 -9.54 -10.76 -21.46
C ASN A 493 -9.69 -12.21 -21.99
N SER A 494 -9.04 -13.16 -21.32
CA SER A 494 -9.15 -14.59 -21.67
C SER A 494 -10.58 -15.11 -21.47
N PHE A 495 -11.21 -14.74 -20.34
CA PHE A 495 -12.60 -15.11 -20.09
C PHE A 495 -13.56 -14.48 -21.11
N GLN A 496 -13.32 -13.22 -21.52
CA GLN A 496 -14.11 -12.57 -22.55
C GLN A 496 -13.96 -13.27 -23.92
N LEU A 497 -12.74 -13.65 -24.28
CA LEU A 497 -12.51 -14.41 -25.53
C LEU A 497 -13.24 -15.75 -25.49
N LEU A 498 -13.13 -16.49 -24.37
CA LEU A 498 -13.78 -17.79 -24.18
C LEU A 498 -15.30 -17.67 -24.23
N SER A 499 -15.88 -16.69 -23.55
CA SER A 499 -17.35 -16.48 -23.55
C SER A 499 -17.88 -16.15 -24.95
N GLN A 500 -17.13 -15.38 -25.77
CA GLN A 500 -17.48 -15.11 -27.16
C GLN A 500 -17.44 -16.37 -28.02
N GLU A 501 -16.46 -17.26 -27.82
CA GLU A 501 -16.39 -18.52 -28.58
C GLU A 501 -17.49 -19.49 -28.16
N LEU A 502 -17.78 -19.62 -26.89
CA LEU A 502 -18.89 -20.46 -26.40
C LEU A 502 -20.25 -19.96 -26.91
N GLY A 503 -20.48 -18.64 -26.90
CA GLY A 503 -21.71 -18.05 -27.46
C GLY A 503 -21.86 -18.35 -28.95
N ARG A 504 -20.78 -18.31 -29.73
CA ARG A 504 -20.79 -18.67 -31.17
C ARG A 504 -21.10 -20.15 -31.43
N LEU A 505 -20.57 -21.03 -30.58
CA LEU A 505 -20.84 -22.48 -30.69
C LEU A 505 -22.31 -22.77 -30.37
N TRP A 506 -22.85 -22.13 -29.34
CA TRP A 506 -24.26 -22.27 -28.94
C TRP A 506 -25.25 -21.82 -30.04
N HIS A 507 -24.91 -20.72 -30.75
CA HIS A 507 -25.76 -20.27 -31.88
C HIS A 507 -25.60 -21.05 -33.19
N ARG A 508 -24.62 -21.98 -33.25
CA ARG A 508 -24.41 -22.87 -34.39
C ARG A 508 -24.98 -24.27 -34.20
N ALA A 509 -25.21 -24.68 -32.94
CA ALA A 509 -25.91 -25.90 -32.58
C ALA A 509 -27.41 -25.62 -32.49
#